data_741d47a76306d9f533d25aa8b213b790
#
_entry.id   741d47a76306d9f533d25aa8b213b790
#
_cell.length_a   1.000
_cell.length_b   1.000
_cell.length_c   1.000
_cell.angle_alpha   90.00
_cell.angle_beta   90.00
_cell.angle_gamma   90.00
#
_symmetry.space_group_name_H-M   'P 1'
#
loop_
_entity.id
_entity.type
_entity.pdbx_description
1 polymer ?
#
loop_
_entity_poly.entity_id
_entity_poly.type
_entity_poly.pdbx_seq_one_letter_code
_entity_poly.pdbx_strand_id
1 'polypeptide(L)'
;IITHLRDRIPDITLRTTLICGFPGETQEIHEELMQFINDMEFDRLGAFTYSPEEGTPAAAFEDQVDEELKKDWQADVMELQEEVIFDKNEEMKGRELYVFIEGQVDTDNAYVGRTYRDAPDIDGYIFINTDETLMTGDIVKVKVTGAYEYDLIGEICQ
;
A
#
# COMPACT_ATOMS: atom_id res chain seq x y z
N ILE A 1 9.22 0.29 -17.48
CA ILE A 1 9.37 -0.95 -16.67
C ILE A 1 8.02 -1.32 -16.07
N ILE A 2 7.35 -0.45 -15.30
CA ILE A 2 6.08 -0.70 -14.59
C ILE A 2 4.99 -1.15 -15.54
N THR A 3 4.72 -0.41 -16.61
CA THR A 3 3.74 -0.76 -17.66
C THR A 3 4.02 -2.16 -18.23
N HIS A 4 5.28 -2.45 -18.54
CA HIS A 4 5.66 -3.75 -19.08
C HIS A 4 5.44 -4.91 -18.08
N LEU A 5 5.65 -4.67 -16.79
CA LEU A 5 5.35 -5.66 -15.76
C LEU A 5 3.85 -5.95 -15.69
N ARG A 6 3.01 -4.92 -15.70
CA ARG A 6 1.54 -5.07 -15.68
C ARG A 6 1.01 -5.76 -16.94
N ASP A 7 1.57 -5.45 -18.10
CA ASP A 7 1.21 -6.11 -19.37
C ASP A 7 1.50 -7.62 -19.34
N ARG A 8 2.57 -8.03 -18.66
CA ARG A 8 3.01 -9.43 -18.61
C ARG A 8 2.40 -10.19 -17.45
N ILE A 9 2.09 -9.52 -16.36
CA ILE A 9 1.54 -10.09 -15.13
C ILE A 9 0.39 -9.17 -14.68
N PRO A 10 -0.83 -9.37 -15.20
CA PRO A 10 -1.96 -8.46 -14.97
C PRO A 10 -2.33 -8.24 -13.49
N ASP A 11 -2.12 -9.26 -12.65
CA ASP A 11 -2.44 -9.19 -11.22
C ASP A 11 -1.20 -8.88 -10.33
N ILE A 12 -0.11 -8.37 -10.93
CA ILE A 12 1.09 -8.04 -10.16
C ILE A 12 0.79 -6.92 -9.15
N THR A 13 1.20 -7.15 -7.91
CA THR A 13 1.20 -6.12 -6.87
C THR A 13 2.54 -5.39 -6.87
N LEU A 14 2.52 -4.10 -7.10
CA LEU A 14 3.72 -3.27 -7.17
C LEU A 14 3.88 -2.46 -5.89
N ARG A 15 5.03 -2.64 -5.26
CA ARG A 15 5.44 -1.89 -4.06
C ARG A 15 6.63 -0.99 -4.40
N THR A 16 6.61 0.23 -3.86
CA THR A 16 7.75 1.16 -3.92
C THR A 16 7.94 1.91 -2.62
N THR A 17 9.11 2.52 -2.49
CA THR A 17 9.43 3.44 -1.40
C THR A 17 10.06 4.68 -2.00
N LEU A 18 9.61 5.84 -1.56
CA LEU A 18 10.10 7.14 -2.01
C LEU A 18 10.77 7.89 -0.87
N ILE A 19 11.70 8.76 -1.23
CA ILE A 19 12.34 9.70 -0.30
C ILE A 19 12.01 11.11 -0.79
N CYS A 20 11.33 11.90 0.05
CA CYS A 20 10.97 13.28 -0.22
C CYS A 20 12.02 14.23 0.36
N GLY A 21 12.33 15.29 -0.36
CA GLY A 21 13.28 16.32 0.06
C GLY A 21 14.73 15.90 -0.04
N PHE A 22 15.09 15.06 -1.01
CA PHE A 22 16.49 14.82 -1.34
C PHE A 22 17.16 16.15 -1.77
N PRO A 23 18.44 16.39 -1.41
CA PRO A 23 19.13 17.62 -1.82
C PRO A 23 18.99 17.94 -3.31
N GLY A 24 18.55 19.15 -3.64
CA GLY A 24 18.26 19.59 -5.00
C GLY A 24 16.84 19.33 -5.49
N GLU A 25 15.99 18.67 -4.71
CA GLU A 25 14.57 18.55 -5.03
C GLU A 25 13.91 19.94 -4.94
N THR A 26 13.12 20.31 -5.96
CA THR A 26 12.37 21.55 -6.04
C THR A 26 10.88 21.28 -6.06
N GLN A 27 10.08 22.32 -5.92
CA GLN A 27 8.62 22.19 -6.02
C GLN A 27 8.18 21.56 -7.36
N GLU A 28 8.83 21.94 -8.47
CA GLU A 28 8.52 21.41 -9.79
C GLU A 28 8.84 19.90 -9.88
N ILE A 29 9.97 19.46 -9.27
CA ILE A 29 10.35 18.03 -9.22
C ILE A 29 9.36 17.26 -8.36
N HIS A 30 8.91 17.83 -7.23
CA HIS A 30 7.88 17.23 -6.40
C HIS A 30 6.56 17.07 -7.16
N GLU A 31 6.13 18.08 -7.91
CA GLU A 31 4.92 18.01 -8.73
C GLU A 31 5.02 16.93 -9.83
N GLU A 32 6.21 16.78 -10.47
CA GLU A 32 6.46 15.68 -11.39
C GLU A 32 6.38 14.30 -10.71
N LEU A 33 6.87 14.19 -9.46
CA LEU A 33 6.76 12.96 -8.66
C LEU A 33 5.31 12.64 -8.34
N MET A 34 4.50 13.63 -7.94
CA MET A 34 3.07 13.47 -7.68
C MET A 34 2.33 12.98 -8.94
N GLN A 35 2.61 13.56 -10.10
CA GLN A 35 2.05 13.11 -11.37
C GLN A 35 2.46 11.67 -11.69
N PHE A 36 3.73 11.31 -11.45
CA PHE A 36 4.21 9.95 -11.66
C PHE A 36 3.51 8.94 -10.75
N ILE A 37 3.28 9.27 -9.48
CA ILE A 37 2.53 8.41 -8.54
C ILE A 37 1.11 8.19 -9.03
N ASN A 38 0.44 9.28 -9.42
CA ASN A 38 -0.93 9.24 -9.96
C ASN A 38 -1.02 8.39 -11.22
N ASP A 39 -0.06 8.51 -12.15
CA ASP A 39 -0.06 7.74 -13.40
C ASP A 39 0.29 6.27 -13.18
N MET A 40 1.11 5.99 -12.19
CA MET A 40 1.58 4.62 -11.93
C MET A 40 0.69 3.86 -10.97
N GLU A 41 -0.07 4.51 -10.11
CA GLU A 41 -1.02 3.89 -9.17
C GLU A 41 -0.44 2.66 -8.47
N PHE A 42 0.60 2.86 -7.67
CA PHE A 42 1.24 1.75 -6.95
C PHE A 42 0.27 1.10 -5.96
N ASP A 43 0.32 -0.23 -5.86
CA ASP A 43 -0.52 -0.97 -4.91
C ASP A 43 -0.11 -0.74 -3.47
N ARG A 44 1.18 -0.53 -3.24
CA ARG A 44 1.75 -0.18 -1.94
C ARG A 44 2.87 0.82 -2.14
N LEU A 45 2.82 1.94 -1.43
CA LEU A 45 3.85 2.97 -1.47
C LEU A 45 4.08 3.49 -0.05
N GLY A 46 5.33 3.63 0.33
CA GLY A 46 5.74 4.33 1.54
C GLY A 46 6.62 5.52 1.18
N ALA A 47 6.49 6.63 1.87
CA ALA A 47 7.32 7.80 1.71
C ALA A 47 8.03 8.16 3.01
N PHE A 48 9.31 8.55 2.89
CA PHE A 48 10.13 9.01 4.00
C PHE A 48 10.73 10.37 3.65
N THR A 49 10.97 11.19 4.65
CA THR A 49 11.78 12.41 4.47
C THR A 49 13.25 12.04 4.36
N TYR A 50 13.99 12.74 3.51
CA TYR A 50 15.44 12.60 3.45
C TYR A 50 16.07 13.02 4.78
N SER A 51 16.95 12.17 5.32
CA SER A 51 17.79 12.44 6.49
C SER A 51 19.26 12.45 6.08
N PRO A 52 20.02 13.52 6.38
CA PRO A 52 21.43 13.56 6.06
C PRO A 52 22.24 12.64 6.98
N GLU A 53 22.82 11.60 6.42
CA GLU A 53 23.66 10.66 7.16
C GLU A 53 25.12 11.05 7.08
N GLU A 54 25.81 11.10 8.24
CA GLU A 54 27.21 11.47 8.34
C GLU A 54 28.10 10.60 7.43
N GLY A 55 29.00 11.23 6.68
CA GLY A 55 29.93 10.55 5.78
C GLY A 55 29.34 10.19 4.40
N THR A 56 28.10 10.52 4.11
CA THR A 56 27.52 10.34 2.78
C THR A 56 27.77 11.58 1.89
N PRO A 57 27.93 11.42 0.57
CA PRO A 57 28.05 12.57 -0.34
C PRO A 57 26.83 13.50 -0.28
N ALA A 58 25.63 12.97 -0.17
CA ALA A 58 24.39 13.73 -0.16
C ALA A 58 24.28 14.66 1.08
N ALA A 59 24.84 14.27 2.21
CA ALA A 59 24.87 15.11 3.41
C ALA A 59 25.74 16.37 3.22
N ALA A 60 26.69 16.36 2.26
CA ALA A 60 27.57 17.47 1.94
C ALA A 60 27.04 18.38 0.82
N PHE A 61 25.90 18.08 0.22
CA PHE A 61 25.29 18.93 -0.81
C PHE A 61 24.80 20.24 -0.20
N GLU A 62 24.96 21.35 -0.93
CA GLU A 62 24.62 22.69 -0.42
C GLU A 62 23.12 22.99 -0.50
N ASP A 63 22.42 22.35 -1.43
CA ASP A 63 21.00 22.57 -1.74
C ASP A 63 20.06 21.65 -0.92
N GLN A 64 20.30 21.64 0.39
CA GLN A 64 19.44 20.92 1.35
C GLN A 64 18.03 21.53 1.38
N VAL A 65 17.02 20.66 1.38
CA VAL A 65 15.61 21.07 1.51
C VAL A 65 15.28 21.33 2.97
N ASP A 66 14.42 22.31 3.23
CA ASP A 66 13.93 22.61 4.58
C ASP A 66 13.15 21.44 5.20
N GLU A 67 13.32 21.21 6.48
CA GLU A 67 12.73 20.07 7.19
C GLU A 67 11.18 20.08 7.21
N GLU A 68 10.56 21.25 7.29
CA GLU A 68 9.10 21.36 7.25
C GLU A 68 8.60 21.06 5.83
N LEU A 69 9.28 21.58 4.80
CA LEU A 69 8.94 21.31 3.41
C LEU A 69 9.04 19.81 3.05
N LYS A 70 10.06 19.12 3.58
CA LYS A 70 10.16 17.65 3.41
C LYS A 70 8.94 16.91 3.96
N LYS A 71 8.46 17.34 5.15
CA LYS A 71 7.28 16.75 5.78
C LYS A 71 6.01 17.04 5.01
N ASP A 72 5.87 18.25 4.49
CA ASP A 72 4.73 18.64 3.66
C ASP A 72 4.70 17.76 2.39
N TRP A 73 5.82 17.63 1.69
CA TRP A 73 5.92 16.77 0.51
C TRP A 73 5.69 15.28 0.82
N GLN A 74 6.17 14.79 1.97
CA GLN A 74 5.85 13.44 2.41
C GLN A 74 4.35 13.27 2.65
N ALA A 75 3.70 14.25 3.27
CA ALA A 75 2.26 14.23 3.52
C ALA A 75 1.47 14.21 2.21
N ASP A 76 1.82 15.06 1.24
CA ASP A 76 1.20 15.11 -0.09
C ASP A 76 1.26 13.73 -0.78
N VAL A 77 2.44 13.09 -0.76
CA VAL A 77 2.64 11.76 -1.35
C VAL A 77 1.77 10.71 -0.67
N MET A 78 1.68 10.75 0.67
CA MET A 78 0.89 9.77 1.42
C MET A 78 -0.60 9.97 1.25
N GLU A 79 -1.08 11.23 1.16
CA GLU A 79 -2.48 11.55 0.88
C GLU A 79 -2.90 11.06 -0.50
N LEU A 80 -2.09 11.32 -1.54
CA LEU A 80 -2.36 10.80 -2.88
C LEU A 80 -2.37 9.26 -2.91
N GLN A 81 -1.45 8.62 -2.20
CA GLN A 81 -1.40 7.15 -2.14
C GLN A 81 -2.62 6.57 -1.42
N GLU A 82 -3.17 7.26 -0.44
CA GLU A 82 -4.41 6.85 0.24
C GLU A 82 -5.60 6.85 -0.73
N GLU A 83 -5.73 7.89 -1.57
CA GLU A 83 -6.74 7.94 -2.63
C GLU A 83 -6.58 6.79 -3.63
N VAL A 84 -5.35 6.52 -4.09
CA VAL A 84 -5.05 5.41 -5.01
C VAL A 84 -5.43 4.06 -4.40
N ILE A 85 -5.13 3.84 -3.12
CA ILE A 85 -5.48 2.56 -2.44
C ILE A 85 -6.99 2.43 -2.30
N PHE A 86 -7.68 3.51 -1.95
CA PHE A 86 -9.13 3.51 -1.85
C PHE A 86 -9.77 3.04 -3.16
N ASP A 87 -9.40 3.64 -4.28
CA ASP A 87 -9.92 3.28 -5.60
C ASP A 87 -9.60 1.83 -5.96
N LYS A 88 -8.36 1.39 -5.76
CA LYS A 88 -7.94 0.01 -6.01
C LYS A 88 -8.66 -1.02 -5.13
N ASN A 89 -8.94 -0.69 -3.89
CA ASN A 89 -9.69 -1.57 -3.00
C ASN A 89 -11.18 -1.64 -3.41
N GLU A 90 -11.77 -0.53 -3.88
CA GLU A 90 -13.11 -0.54 -4.46
C GLU A 90 -13.19 -1.45 -5.70
N GLU A 91 -12.17 -1.45 -6.57
CA GLU A 91 -12.08 -2.34 -7.74
C GLU A 91 -11.94 -3.83 -7.37
N MET A 92 -11.53 -4.13 -6.15
CA MET A 92 -11.45 -5.52 -5.67
C MET A 92 -12.81 -6.13 -5.36
N LYS A 93 -13.86 -5.34 -5.18
CA LYS A 93 -15.21 -5.85 -4.89
C LYS A 93 -15.71 -6.81 -5.96
N GLY A 94 -16.19 -7.95 -5.51
CA GLY A 94 -16.67 -9.04 -6.37
C GLY A 94 -15.59 -10.01 -6.84
N ARG A 95 -14.30 -9.71 -6.64
CA ARG A 95 -13.21 -10.64 -6.97
C ARG A 95 -13.11 -11.76 -5.95
N GLU A 96 -12.65 -12.90 -6.40
CA GLU A 96 -12.39 -14.07 -5.57
C GLU A 96 -10.88 -14.23 -5.37
N LEU A 97 -10.45 -14.30 -4.12
CA LEU A 97 -9.05 -14.37 -3.73
C LEU A 97 -8.80 -15.54 -2.78
N TYR A 98 -7.59 -16.07 -2.80
CA TYR A 98 -7.11 -16.92 -1.72
C TYR A 98 -6.58 -16.06 -0.59
N VAL A 99 -7.04 -16.36 0.63
CA VAL A 99 -6.72 -15.63 1.85
C VAL A 99 -6.05 -16.58 2.84
N PHE A 100 -4.91 -16.16 3.35
CA PHE A 100 -4.22 -16.83 4.45
C PHE A 100 -4.79 -16.29 5.78
N ILE A 101 -5.35 -17.18 6.60
CA ILE A 101 -5.95 -16.81 7.88
C ILE A 101 -4.82 -16.60 8.92
N GLU A 102 -4.79 -15.43 9.52
CA GLU A 102 -3.80 -15.06 10.54
C GLU A 102 -4.35 -15.19 11.96
N GLY A 103 -5.66 -15.02 12.14
CA GLY A 103 -6.28 -15.15 13.44
C GLY A 103 -7.77 -14.93 13.44
N GLN A 104 -8.35 -15.06 14.63
CA GLN A 104 -9.73 -14.72 14.91
C GLN A 104 -9.80 -13.36 15.60
N VAL A 105 -10.77 -12.54 15.23
CA VAL A 105 -11.06 -11.29 15.93
C VAL A 105 -11.94 -11.62 17.14
N ASP A 106 -11.64 -11.06 18.30
CA ASP A 106 -12.19 -11.43 19.63
C ASP A 106 -13.72 -11.33 19.78
N THR A 107 -14.41 -10.71 18.85
CA THR A 107 -15.86 -10.55 18.89
C THR A 107 -16.46 -11.06 17.58
N ASP A 108 -17.33 -12.07 17.69
CA ASP A 108 -18.25 -12.53 16.64
C ASP A 108 -17.61 -13.21 15.42
N ASN A 109 -17.46 -14.50 15.36
CA ASN A 109 -17.21 -15.33 14.16
C ASN A 109 -16.50 -14.62 12.99
N ALA A 110 -15.66 -13.64 13.31
CA ALA A 110 -14.88 -12.85 12.38
C ALA A 110 -13.40 -13.28 12.42
N TYR A 111 -12.82 -13.41 11.25
CA TYR A 111 -11.41 -13.77 11.08
C TYR A 111 -10.68 -12.66 10.35
N VAL A 112 -9.41 -12.52 10.65
CA VAL A 112 -8.50 -11.65 9.95
C VAL A 112 -7.51 -12.49 9.14
N GLY A 113 -7.27 -12.06 7.93
CA GLY A 113 -6.31 -12.70 7.05
C GLY A 113 -5.66 -11.71 6.10
N ARG A 114 -4.77 -12.21 5.28
CA ARG A 114 -4.10 -11.42 4.23
C ARG A 114 -4.19 -12.09 2.88
N THR A 115 -4.17 -11.27 1.86
CA THR A 115 -4.18 -11.71 0.47
C THR A 115 -2.74 -11.83 -0.07
N TYR A 116 -2.57 -12.25 -1.33
CA TYR A 116 -1.28 -12.24 -2.01
C TYR A 116 -0.69 -10.82 -2.19
N ARG A 117 -1.52 -9.79 -2.01
CA ARG A 117 -1.13 -8.37 -2.17
C ARG A 117 -0.41 -7.81 -0.95
N ASP A 118 -0.50 -8.49 0.19
CA ASP A 118 -0.24 -7.90 1.48
C ASP A 118 0.95 -8.57 2.17
N ALA A 119 1.89 -7.77 2.64
CA ALA A 119 2.99 -8.22 3.48
C ALA A 119 2.52 -8.36 4.93
N PRO A 120 2.98 -9.41 5.66
CA PRO A 120 2.63 -9.61 7.06
C PRO A 120 2.98 -8.38 7.92
N ASP A 121 2.07 -7.98 8.81
CA ASP A 121 2.26 -6.93 9.81
C ASP A 121 2.59 -5.52 9.26
N ILE A 122 2.48 -5.32 7.95
CA ILE A 122 2.84 -4.05 7.28
C ILE A 122 1.68 -3.47 6.49
N ASP A 123 0.96 -4.30 5.74
CA ASP A 123 -0.11 -3.88 4.85
C ASP A 123 -1.49 -4.11 5.47
N GLY A 124 -2.54 -3.80 4.69
CA GLY A 124 -3.93 -4.03 5.09
C GLY A 124 -4.28 -5.50 5.23
N TYR A 125 -5.44 -5.73 5.83
CA TYR A 125 -6.01 -7.04 6.07
C TYR A 125 -7.25 -7.26 5.23
N ILE A 126 -7.73 -8.51 5.24
CA ILE A 126 -9.09 -8.83 4.85
C ILE A 126 -9.84 -9.43 6.04
N PHE A 127 -10.97 -8.83 6.38
CA PHE A 127 -11.88 -9.31 7.43
C PHE A 127 -12.94 -10.22 6.82
N ILE A 128 -13.13 -11.40 7.42
CA ILE A 128 -14.01 -12.45 6.91
C ILE A 128 -15.02 -12.78 7.99
N ASN A 129 -16.30 -12.58 7.69
CA ASN A 129 -17.40 -13.05 8.53
C ASN A 129 -17.86 -14.43 8.06
N THR A 130 -17.83 -15.42 8.96
CA THR A 130 -18.26 -16.78 8.64
C THR A 130 -18.67 -17.54 9.90
N ASP A 131 -19.64 -18.44 9.76
CA ASP A 131 -20.00 -19.41 10.80
C ASP A 131 -19.10 -20.66 10.79
N GLU A 132 -18.21 -20.78 9.80
CA GLU A 132 -17.24 -21.86 9.75
C GLU A 132 -16.11 -21.63 10.76
N THR A 133 -15.62 -22.71 11.34
CA THR A 133 -14.45 -22.63 12.23
C THR A 133 -13.17 -22.70 11.40
N LEU A 134 -12.41 -21.61 11.39
CA LEU A 134 -11.11 -21.52 10.72
C LEU A 134 -9.97 -21.52 11.73
N MET A 135 -8.82 -21.99 11.30
CA MET A 135 -7.58 -21.97 12.10
C MET A 135 -6.55 -21.04 11.47
N THR A 136 -5.71 -20.45 12.31
CA THR A 136 -4.52 -19.73 11.84
C THR A 136 -3.67 -20.65 10.96
N GLY A 137 -3.34 -20.19 9.76
CA GLY A 137 -2.61 -20.96 8.75
C GLY A 137 -3.49 -21.57 7.66
N ASP A 138 -4.81 -21.57 7.83
CA ASP A 138 -5.72 -22.01 6.77
C ASP A 138 -5.63 -21.08 5.55
N ILE A 139 -5.81 -21.65 4.36
CA ILE A 139 -5.95 -20.89 3.12
C ILE A 139 -7.35 -21.15 2.58
N VAL A 140 -8.15 -20.10 2.56
CA VAL A 140 -9.55 -20.17 2.14
C VAL A 140 -9.81 -19.28 0.93
N LYS A 141 -10.77 -19.63 0.10
CA LYS A 141 -11.20 -18.83 -1.03
C LYS A 141 -12.29 -17.87 -0.57
N VAL A 142 -12.08 -16.58 -0.78
CA VAL A 142 -12.92 -15.49 -0.27
C VAL A 142 -13.34 -14.61 -1.43
N LYS A 143 -14.61 -14.24 -1.47
CA LYS A 143 -15.13 -13.21 -2.35
C LYS A 143 -15.12 -11.87 -1.60
N VAL A 144 -14.45 -10.87 -2.18
CA VAL A 144 -14.43 -9.51 -1.64
C VAL A 144 -15.82 -8.89 -1.77
N THR A 145 -16.39 -8.46 -0.65
CA THR A 145 -17.73 -7.84 -0.59
C THR A 145 -17.68 -6.36 -0.27
N GLY A 146 -16.59 -5.88 0.28
CA GLY A 146 -16.41 -4.48 0.65
C GLY A 146 -14.95 -4.10 0.82
N ALA A 147 -14.75 -2.81 1.02
CA ALA A 147 -13.46 -2.21 1.38
C ALA A 147 -13.69 -1.15 2.46
N TYR A 148 -12.70 -0.98 3.34
CA TYR A 148 -12.69 0.06 4.35
C TYR A 148 -11.25 0.54 4.55
N GLU A 149 -10.97 1.78 4.17
CA GLU A 149 -9.62 2.35 4.19
C GLU A 149 -8.62 1.43 3.45
N TYR A 150 -7.62 0.91 4.17
CA TYR A 150 -6.59 0.02 3.63
C TYR A 150 -7.00 -1.45 3.59
N ASP A 151 -8.13 -1.80 4.21
CA ASP A 151 -8.58 -3.16 4.45
C ASP A 151 -9.69 -3.60 3.49
N LEU A 152 -9.83 -4.90 3.32
CA LEU A 152 -10.91 -5.52 2.57
C LEU A 152 -11.88 -6.23 3.51
N ILE A 153 -13.09 -6.42 3.04
CA ILE A 153 -14.12 -7.26 3.70
C ILE A 153 -14.52 -8.33 2.71
N GLY A 154 -14.69 -9.55 3.19
CA GLY A 154 -15.06 -10.66 2.33
C GLY A 154 -15.86 -11.75 3.02
N GLU A 155 -16.37 -12.68 2.21
CA GLU A 155 -17.13 -13.86 2.61
C GLU A 155 -16.51 -15.09 1.97
N ILE A 156 -16.57 -16.25 2.66
CA ILE A 156 -16.06 -17.51 2.12
C ILE A 156 -16.87 -17.90 0.88
N CYS A 157 -16.17 -18.28 -0.19
CA CYS A 157 -16.80 -18.86 -1.36
C CYS A 157 -17.31 -20.28 -1.04
N GLN A 158 -18.59 -20.52 -1.29
CA GLN A 158 -19.20 -21.87 -1.20
C GLN A 158 -18.76 -22.76 -2.35
#